data_702b04ddeef5d34cfd8f836654718356
#
_entry.id   702b04ddeef5d34cfd8f836654718356
#
_cell.length_a   1.000
_cell.length_b   1.000
_cell.length_c   1.000
_cell.angle_alpha   90.00
_cell.angle_beta   90.00
_cell.angle_gamma   90.00
#
_symmetry.space_group_name_H-M   'P 1'
#
loop_
_entity.id
_entity.type
_entity.pdbx_description
1 polymer ?
#
loop_
_entity_poly.entity_id
_entity_poly.type
_entity_poly.pdbx_seq_one_letter_code
_entity_poly.pdbx_strand_id
1 'polypeptide(L)'
;MIAVPPGLELARYEPRLKDGIALLQRRLWSTDPALNARFFDWRYGEATPGGESLVFLLLQGGVPIAMRALHGAFLRAGAGAPPRLVFLSDDLVIAKEFEGRGLFAVLTAAIRAELTARGHDFFL
;
A
#
# COMPACT_ATOMS: atom_id res chain seq x y z
N MET A 1 1.72 -11.89 -16.47
CA MET A 1 0.88 -10.89 -15.81
C MET A 1 -0.15 -11.61 -14.93
N ILE A 2 -0.31 -11.15 -13.70
CA ILE A 2 -1.29 -11.72 -12.77
C ILE A 2 -2.57 -10.89 -12.89
N ALA A 3 -3.66 -11.55 -13.24
CA ALA A 3 -4.95 -10.90 -13.43
C ALA A 3 -5.63 -10.65 -12.09
N VAL A 4 -6.42 -9.57 -12.03
CA VAL A 4 -7.30 -9.32 -10.89
C VAL A 4 -8.43 -10.32 -10.91
N PRO A 5 -8.70 -11.04 -9.80
CA PRO A 5 -9.78 -12.02 -9.78
C PRO A 5 -11.15 -11.39 -10.07
N PRO A 6 -12.09 -12.17 -10.66
CA PRO A 6 -13.44 -11.68 -10.90
C PRO A 6 -14.11 -11.19 -9.60
N GLY A 7 -14.87 -10.11 -9.71
CA GLY A 7 -15.58 -9.53 -8.58
C GLY A 7 -14.73 -8.58 -7.72
N LEU A 8 -13.44 -8.46 -8.02
CA LEU A 8 -12.55 -7.53 -7.34
C LEU A 8 -12.08 -6.43 -8.29
N GLU A 9 -11.78 -5.27 -7.73
CA GLU A 9 -11.24 -4.12 -8.46
C GLU A 9 -9.91 -3.72 -7.86
N LEU A 10 -8.88 -3.56 -8.69
CA LEU A 10 -7.61 -2.99 -8.27
C LEU A 10 -7.73 -1.47 -8.26
N ALA A 11 -7.38 -0.83 -7.16
CA ALA A 11 -7.52 0.60 -6.98
C ALA A 11 -6.31 1.20 -6.25
N ARG A 12 -6.12 2.50 -6.45
CA ARG A 12 -5.21 3.33 -5.67
C ARG A 12 -6.00 4.01 -4.56
N TYR A 13 -5.29 4.42 -3.50
CA TYR A 13 -5.93 5.14 -2.41
C TYR A 13 -6.62 6.42 -2.90
N GLU A 14 -7.83 6.63 -2.41
CA GLU A 14 -8.58 7.88 -2.49
C GLU A 14 -9.20 8.16 -1.12
N PRO A 15 -9.40 9.44 -0.73
CA PRO A 15 -9.94 9.79 0.59
C PRO A 15 -11.25 9.08 0.96
N ARG A 16 -12.12 8.80 -0.01
CA ARG A 16 -13.37 8.08 0.22
C ARG A 16 -13.17 6.65 0.75
N LEU A 17 -11.98 6.09 0.58
CA LEU A 17 -11.66 4.72 0.98
C LEU A 17 -11.06 4.63 2.40
N LYS A 18 -10.77 5.78 3.03
CA LYS A 18 -10.06 5.80 4.31
C LYS A 18 -10.77 5.04 5.42
N ASP A 19 -12.08 5.20 5.55
CA ASP A 19 -12.83 4.52 6.61
C ASP A 19 -12.80 3.00 6.42
N GLY A 20 -12.96 2.52 5.19
CA GLY A 20 -12.85 1.10 4.88
C GLY A 20 -11.46 0.54 5.14
N ILE A 21 -10.43 1.32 4.84
CA ILE A 21 -9.04 0.94 5.14
C ILE A 21 -8.84 0.84 6.65
N ALA A 22 -9.34 1.79 7.42
CA ALA A 22 -9.20 1.77 8.88
C ALA A 22 -9.85 0.53 9.49
N LEU A 23 -10.98 0.08 8.94
CA LEU A 23 -11.62 -1.17 9.34
C LEU A 23 -10.77 -2.40 8.97
N LEU A 24 -10.23 -2.43 7.77
CA LEU A 24 -9.34 -3.51 7.32
C LEU A 24 -8.09 -3.60 8.19
N GLN A 25 -7.52 -2.46 8.58
CA GLN A 25 -6.33 -2.37 9.41
C GLN A 25 -6.54 -2.85 10.85
N ARG A 26 -7.76 -3.13 11.29
CA ARG A 26 -7.99 -3.78 12.59
C ARG A 26 -7.29 -5.13 12.71
N ARG A 27 -6.98 -5.76 11.59
CA ARG A 27 -6.21 -7.00 11.57
C ARG A 27 -4.72 -6.80 11.73
N LEU A 28 -4.24 -5.57 11.59
CA LEU A 28 -2.82 -5.26 11.55
C LEU A 28 -2.39 -4.33 12.68
N TRP A 29 -3.21 -3.35 13.01
CA TRP A 29 -2.89 -2.30 13.98
C TRP A 29 -3.83 -2.34 15.18
N SER A 30 -4.64 -1.32 15.35
CA SER A 30 -5.57 -1.20 16.46
C SER A 30 -6.94 -1.73 16.10
N THR A 31 -7.68 -2.20 17.10
CA THR A 31 -9.10 -2.52 16.92
C THR A 31 -9.97 -1.25 16.82
N ASP A 32 -9.41 -0.09 17.15
CA ASP A 32 -10.08 1.21 17.03
C ASP A 32 -9.87 1.81 15.64
N PRO A 33 -10.91 1.86 14.79
CA PRO A 33 -10.77 2.42 13.44
C PRO A 33 -10.38 3.91 13.43
N ALA A 34 -10.80 4.68 14.42
CA ALA A 34 -10.44 6.10 14.49
C ALA A 34 -8.94 6.28 14.70
N LEU A 35 -8.33 5.45 15.52
CA LEU A 35 -6.88 5.45 15.71
C LEU A 35 -6.17 5.03 14.43
N ASN A 36 -6.67 4.01 13.76
CA ASN A 36 -6.10 3.54 12.49
C ASN A 36 -6.16 4.61 11.41
N ALA A 37 -7.26 5.37 11.34
CA ALA A 37 -7.38 6.47 10.37
C ALA A 37 -6.36 7.57 10.62
N ARG A 38 -6.13 7.95 11.89
CA ARG A 38 -5.10 8.93 12.25
C ARG A 38 -3.70 8.42 11.94
N PHE A 39 -3.44 7.15 12.22
CA PHE A 39 -2.17 6.52 11.92
C PHE A 39 -1.91 6.49 10.41
N PHE A 40 -2.93 6.17 9.62
CA PHE A 40 -2.86 6.18 8.17
C PHE A 40 -2.47 7.57 7.63
N ASP A 41 -3.12 8.63 8.12
CA ASP A 41 -2.82 10.00 7.71
C ASP A 41 -1.36 10.38 8.04
N TRP A 42 -0.88 9.98 9.21
CA TRP A 42 0.50 10.24 9.60
C TRP A 42 1.50 9.48 8.73
N ARG A 43 1.20 8.22 8.43
CA ARG A 43 2.16 7.36 7.73
C ARG A 43 2.16 7.56 6.22
N TYR A 44 1.00 7.79 5.63
CA TYR A 44 0.83 7.85 4.18
C TYR A 44 0.35 9.21 3.67
N GLY A 45 0.26 10.19 4.54
CA GLY A 45 -0.13 11.54 4.17
C GLY A 45 0.97 12.29 3.44
N GLU A 46 0.66 13.50 2.98
CA GLU A 46 1.56 14.32 2.17
C GLU A 46 2.85 14.72 2.89
N ALA A 47 2.87 14.68 4.20
CA ALA A 47 4.01 15.11 5.03
C ALA A 47 5.03 13.99 5.29
N THR A 48 4.99 12.87 4.55
CA THR A 48 5.94 11.79 4.74
C THR A 48 7.35 12.21 4.32
N PRO A 49 8.42 11.71 4.98
CA PRO A 49 9.79 12.10 4.67
C PRO A 49 10.21 11.89 3.22
N GLY A 50 9.72 10.85 2.57
CA GLY A 50 9.98 10.58 1.16
C GLY A 50 9.10 11.36 0.20
N GLY A 51 8.16 12.16 0.69
CA GLY A 51 7.26 12.99 -0.09
C GLY A 51 6.20 12.26 -0.88
N GLU A 52 6.20 10.93 -0.90
CA GLU A 52 5.25 10.12 -1.64
C GLU A 52 5.01 8.79 -0.94
N SER A 53 3.78 8.33 -0.99
CA SER A 53 3.38 6.99 -0.57
C SER A 53 2.54 6.35 -1.67
N LEU A 54 2.65 5.04 -1.80
CA LEU A 54 1.87 4.26 -2.75
C LEU A 54 1.00 3.29 -1.96
N VAL A 55 -0.30 3.39 -2.13
CA VAL A 55 -1.25 2.50 -1.46
C VAL A 55 -2.12 1.84 -2.53
N PHE A 56 -1.95 0.53 -2.67
CA PHE A 56 -2.70 -0.28 -3.61
C PHE A 56 -3.73 -1.12 -2.86
N LEU A 57 -4.92 -1.19 -3.42
CA LEU A 57 -6.08 -1.81 -2.80
C LEU A 57 -6.74 -2.78 -3.76
N LEU A 58 -7.35 -3.81 -3.21
CA LEU A 58 -8.38 -4.58 -3.89
C LEU A 58 -9.70 -4.30 -3.21
N LEU A 59 -10.71 -3.99 -4.02
CA LEU A 59 -12.05 -3.63 -3.56
C LEU A 59 -13.04 -4.70 -3.99
N GLN A 60 -13.99 -5.00 -3.12
CA GLN A 60 -15.17 -5.78 -3.46
C GLN A 60 -16.39 -4.89 -3.21
N GLY A 61 -17.14 -4.59 -4.27
CA GLY A 61 -18.28 -3.70 -4.14
C GLY A 61 -17.91 -2.32 -3.57
N GLY A 62 -16.73 -1.82 -3.91
CA GLY A 62 -16.24 -0.53 -3.41
C GLY A 62 -15.61 -0.59 -2.01
N VAL A 63 -15.55 -1.76 -1.37
CA VAL A 63 -15.03 -1.93 -0.02
C VAL A 63 -13.63 -2.52 -0.05
N PRO A 64 -12.62 -1.91 0.61
CA PRO A 64 -11.29 -2.47 0.69
C PRO A 64 -11.27 -3.83 1.39
N ILE A 65 -10.75 -4.85 0.70
CA ILE A 65 -10.59 -6.20 1.27
C ILE A 65 -9.12 -6.64 1.29
N ALA A 66 -8.25 -5.92 0.65
CA ALA A 66 -6.82 -6.16 0.69
C ALA A 66 -6.09 -4.85 0.41
N MET A 67 -4.93 -4.69 1.05
CA MET A 67 -4.12 -3.49 0.90
C MET A 67 -2.65 -3.85 0.94
N ARG A 68 -1.87 -3.20 0.09
CA ARG A 68 -0.43 -3.15 0.23
C ARG A 68 0.04 -1.72 0.04
N ALA A 69 0.86 -1.26 0.98
CA ALA A 69 1.37 0.10 0.97
C ALA A 69 2.89 0.11 0.91
N LEU A 70 3.43 1.15 0.27
CA LEU A 70 4.85 1.47 0.29
C LEU A 70 4.99 2.94 0.62
N HIS A 71 6.09 3.28 1.29
CA HIS A 71 6.45 4.67 1.51
C HIS A 71 7.79 4.98 0.87
N GLY A 72 7.93 6.21 0.39
CA GLY A 72 9.18 6.70 -0.16
C GLY A 72 10.17 7.05 0.94
N ALA A 73 11.45 6.79 0.66
CA ALA A 73 12.55 7.16 1.54
C ALA A 73 13.75 7.54 0.69
N PHE A 74 14.57 8.48 1.19
CA PHE A 74 15.82 8.82 0.52
C PHE A 74 16.96 8.03 1.15
N LEU A 75 17.64 7.25 0.34
CA LEU A 75 18.79 6.46 0.76
C LEU A 75 20.04 6.88 0.00
N ARG A 76 21.20 6.74 0.66
CA ARG A 76 22.52 6.94 0.05
C ARG A 76 23.28 5.64 -0.01
N ALA A 77 23.93 5.38 -1.14
CA ALA A 77 24.76 4.19 -1.32
C ALA A 77 26.11 4.31 -0.61
N GLY A 78 26.45 5.46 -0.03
CA GLY A 78 27.70 5.69 0.68
C GLY A 78 27.94 7.17 0.94
N ALA A 79 28.99 7.50 1.71
CA ALA A 79 29.36 8.87 1.98
C ALA A 79 29.66 9.62 0.68
N GLY A 80 29.05 10.78 0.48
CA GLY A 80 29.24 11.59 -0.71
C GLY A 80 28.39 11.19 -1.91
N ALA A 81 27.67 10.07 -1.86
CA ALA A 81 26.71 9.71 -2.91
C ALA A 81 25.46 10.58 -2.80
N PRO A 82 24.82 10.96 -3.93
CA PRO A 82 23.56 11.67 -3.88
C PRO A 82 22.45 10.76 -3.31
N PRO A 83 21.51 11.33 -2.54
CA PRO A 83 20.38 10.53 -2.07
C PRO A 83 19.49 10.12 -3.25
N ARG A 84 18.95 8.90 -3.17
CA ARG A 84 18.03 8.37 -4.18
C ARG A 84 16.69 8.07 -3.50
N LEU A 85 15.60 8.39 -4.20
CA LEU A 85 14.27 7.99 -3.76
C LEU A 85 14.09 6.49 -4.02
N VAL A 86 13.78 5.77 -2.96
CA VAL A 86 13.42 4.35 -3.04
C VAL A 86 12.08 4.13 -2.36
N PHE A 87 11.38 3.07 -2.72
CA PHE A 87 10.12 2.70 -2.08
C PHE A 87 10.31 1.45 -1.24
N LEU A 88 9.87 1.54 0.00
CA LEU A 88 10.00 0.48 1.00
C LEU A 88 8.64 -0.13 1.27
N SER A 89 8.59 -1.46 1.32
CA SER A 89 7.38 -2.19 1.67
C SER A 89 6.95 -1.86 3.09
N ASP A 90 5.65 -1.70 3.26
CA ASP A 90 5.03 -1.38 4.54
C ASP A 90 3.79 -2.26 4.75
N ASP A 91 2.67 -1.68 5.15
CA ASP A 91 1.47 -2.44 5.48
C ASP A 91 1.06 -3.40 4.37
N LEU A 92 0.82 -4.64 4.75
CA LEU A 92 0.17 -5.64 3.94
C LEU A 92 -0.92 -6.29 4.79
N VAL A 93 -2.15 -6.19 4.35
CA VAL A 93 -3.28 -6.80 5.05
C VAL A 93 -4.30 -7.33 4.04
N ILE A 94 -4.85 -8.50 4.33
CA ILE A 94 -5.90 -9.13 3.53
C ILE A 94 -7.01 -9.52 4.49
N ALA A 95 -8.26 -9.21 4.14
CA ALA A 95 -9.40 -9.61 4.93
C ALA A 95 -9.43 -11.14 5.05
N LYS A 96 -9.82 -11.63 6.22
CA LYS A 96 -9.74 -13.06 6.55
C LYS A 96 -10.45 -13.94 5.52
N GLU A 97 -11.62 -13.53 5.04
CA GLU A 97 -12.43 -14.27 4.08
C GLU A 97 -11.77 -14.40 2.71
N PHE A 98 -10.76 -13.58 2.45
CA PHE A 98 -10.05 -13.52 1.17
C PHE A 98 -8.65 -14.10 1.23
N GLU A 99 -8.23 -14.62 2.37
CA GLU A 99 -6.92 -15.29 2.50
C GLU A 99 -6.86 -16.56 1.62
N GLY A 100 -5.66 -16.89 1.17
CA GLY A 100 -5.43 -18.11 0.39
C GLY A 100 -5.88 -18.03 -1.06
N ARG A 101 -6.20 -16.85 -1.57
CA ARG A 101 -6.66 -16.65 -2.96
C ARG A 101 -5.61 -15.99 -3.87
N GLY A 102 -4.37 -15.88 -3.41
CA GLY A 102 -3.30 -15.29 -4.21
C GLY A 102 -3.32 -13.78 -4.30
N LEU A 103 -4.04 -13.06 -3.45
CA LEU A 103 -4.18 -11.62 -3.55
C LEU A 103 -2.90 -10.85 -3.25
N PHE A 104 -2.03 -11.41 -2.41
CA PHE A 104 -0.71 -10.85 -2.19
C PHE A 104 0.06 -10.72 -3.51
N ALA A 105 0.04 -11.76 -4.33
CA ALA A 105 0.71 -11.76 -5.62
C ALA A 105 0.11 -10.74 -6.60
N VAL A 106 -1.21 -10.56 -6.58
CA VAL A 106 -1.90 -9.56 -7.40
C VAL A 106 -1.42 -8.15 -7.04
N LEU A 107 -1.42 -7.81 -5.75
CA LEU A 107 -0.96 -6.51 -5.27
C LEU A 107 0.53 -6.28 -5.57
N THR A 108 1.36 -7.28 -5.35
CA THR A 108 2.80 -7.21 -5.62
C THR A 108 3.08 -6.98 -7.10
N ALA A 109 2.36 -7.67 -7.98
CA ALA A 109 2.52 -7.48 -9.43
C ALA A 109 2.13 -6.06 -9.86
N ALA A 110 1.05 -5.51 -9.31
CA ALA A 110 0.63 -4.14 -9.59
C ALA A 110 1.69 -3.11 -9.16
N ILE A 111 2.26 -3.29 -7.97
CA ILE A 111 3.30 -2.42 -7.44
C ILE A 111 4.56 -2.48 -8.31
N ARG A 112 5.01 -3.69 -8.66
CA ARG A 112 6.18 -3.86 -9.52
C ARG A 112 6.00 -3.17 -10.86
N ALA A 113 4.84 -3.33 -11.48
CA ALA A 113 4.54 -2.70 -12.76
C ALA A 113 4.62 -1.17 -12.66
N GLU A 114 4.02 -0.59 -11.62
CA GLU A 114 4.02 0.85 -11.40
C GLU A 114 5.44 1.40 -11.18
N LEU A 115 6.19 0.79 -10.29
CA LEU A 115 7.53 1.28 -9.94
C LEU A 115 8.53 1.05 -11.07
N THR A 116 8.44 -0.05 -11.77
CA THR A 116 9.27 -0.32 -12.95
C THR A 116 8.99 0.71 -14.04
N ALA A 117 7.72 1.03 -14.29
CA ALA A 117 7.34 2.04 -15.29
C ALA A 117 7.86 3.43 -14.93
N ARG A 118 7.96 3.75 -13.64
CA ARG A 118 8.52 5.02 -13.16
C ARG A 118 10.05 5.03 -13.11
N GLY A 119 10.71 3.89 -13.23
CA GLY A 119 12.17 3.77 -13.09
C GLY A 119 12.68 3.93 -11.66
N HIS A 120 11.84 3.65 -10.64
CA HIS A 120 12.23 3.73 -9.24
C HIS A 120 12.76 2.39 -8.71
N ASP A 121 13.73 2.48 -7.82
CA ASP A 121 14.16 1.34 -7.01
C ASP A 121 13.15 1.07 -5.90
N PHE A 122 12.96 -0.19 -5.56
CA PHE A 122 12.02 -0.58 -4.53
C PHE A 122 12.42 -1.88 -3.84
N PHE A 123 11.97 -2.01 -2.61
CA PHE A 123 12.15 -3.22 -1.79
C PHE A 123 10.77 -3.72 -1.35
N LEU A 124 10.47 -4.94 -1.70
CA LEU A 124 9.18 -5.57 -1.39
C LEU A 124 9.30 -6.60 -0.27
#